data_15e1c5402144f56006acfcb6277fff50
#
_entry.id   15e1c5402144f56006acfcb6277fff50
#
_cell.length_a   1.000
_cell.length_b   1.000
_cell.length_c   1.000
_cell.angle_alpha   90.00
_cell.angle_beta   90.00
_cell.angle_gamma   90.00
#
_symmetry.space_group_name_H-M   'P 1'
#
loop_
_entity.id
_entity.type
_entity.pdbx_description
1 polymer ?
#
loop_
_entity_poly.entity_id
_entity_poly.type
_entity_poly.pdbx_seq_one_letter_code
_entity_poly.pdbx_strand_id
1 'polypeptide(L)'
;MEAMGERYIDSFCFCSSVDEFLKIDKNEWLNAMKENYPFVTPYPLGKAQIEAWKDEFDVMREGLSGAVQRKKAYGRLSILFEYVLWDFDNEKGVRPDVLLLSKKRIGIIEFKSRSINDENYKYVTSQAKKYRHRLLHNHDESKGMVLSVVAIMTSMRDYKQINGRVTCISPDRFEDVVEKLMGVNPLPHEDVYRWINSDYHFEKKDEAEL
;
A
#
# COMPACT_ATOMS: atom_id res chain seq x y z
N MET A 1 23.39 -4.16 -20.76
CA MET A 1 22.21 -4.84 -20.19
C MET A 1 22.45 -5.34 -18.76
N GLU A 2 23.38 -4.73 -18.01
CA GLU A 2 23.72 -5.13 -16.63
C GLU A 2 23.27 -4.15 -15.52
N ALA A 3 22.57 -3.08 -15.86
CA ALA A 3 22.20 -2.04 -14.88
C ALA A 3 20.77 -2.16 -14.33
N MET A 4 19.98 -3.15 -14.76
CA MET A 4 18.58 -3.29 -14.31
C MET A 4 18.42 -4.15 -13.04
N GLY A 5 19.40 -4.99 -12.68
CA GLY A 5 19.28 -5.90 -11.52
C GLY A 5 19.41 -5.24 -10.13
N GLU A 6 20.07 -4.08 -10.02
CA GLU A 6 20.33 -3.43 -8.72
C GLU A 6 19.28 -2.40 -8.29
N ARG A 7 18.35 -1.99 -9.17
CA ARG A 7 17.38 -0.93 -8.86
C ARG A 7 16.13 -1.38 -8.09
N TYR A 8 15.87 -2.66 -7.94
CA TYR A 8 14.65 -3.17 -7.35
C TYR A 8 14.73 -3.46 -5.85
N ILE A 9 15.93 -3.47 -5.27
CA ILE A 9 16.13 -3.76 -3.84
C ILE A 9 15.57 -2.66 -2.94
N ASP A 10 15.39 -1.43 -3.46
CA ASP A 10 15.02 -0.24 -2.70
C ASP A 10 13.65 0.33 -3.13
N SER A 11 12.69 -0.51 -3.43
CA SER A 11 11.38 -0.05 -3.94
C SER A 11 10.34 0.23 -2.85
N PHE A 12 10.70 0.23 -1.58
CA PHE A 12 9.81 0.49 -0.44
C PHE A 12 10.57 1.11 0.75
N CYS A 13 9.85 1.80 1.64
CA CYS A 13 10.45 2.34 2.86
C CYS A 13 10.51 1.31 4.01
N PHE A 14 9.52 0.42 4.10
CA PHE A 14 9.47 -0.61 5.13
C PHE A 14 8.73 -1.85 4.64
N CYS A 15 9.25 -3.03 4.99
CA CYS A 15 8.60 -4.33 4.71
C CYS A 15 8.82 -5.28 5.88
N SER A 16 7.76 -5.93 6.34
CA SER A 16 7.81 -6.98 7.36
C SER A 16 6.57 -7.88 7.29
N SER A 17 6.49 -8.89 8.17
CA SER A 17 5.19 -9.49 8.49
C SER A 17 4.34 -8.55 9.34
N VAL A 18 3.02 -8.73 9.32
CA VAL A 18 2.10 -7.99 10.20
C VAL A 18 2.43 -8.22 11.67
N ASP A 19 2.80 -9.46 12.06
CA ASP A 19 3.20 -9.76 13.45
C ASP A 19 4.44 -8.99 13.91
N GLU A 20 5.43 -8.81 13.03
CA GLU A 20 6.62 -7.99 13.30
C GLU A 20 6.27 -6.51 13.38
N PHE A 21 5.47 -6.01 12.44
CA PHE A 21 4.98 -4.64 12.46
C PHE A 21 4.20 -4.31 13.76
N LEU A 22 3.40 -5.24 14.26
CA LEU A 22 2.66 -5.03 15.51
C LEU A 22 3.56 -5.00 16.76
N LYS A 23 4.80 -5.51 16.68
CA LYS A 23 5.76 -5.56 17.79
C LYS A 23 6.81 -4.44 17.74
N ILE A 24 7.09 -3.89 16.55
CA ILE A 24 8.12 -2.87 16.38
C ILE A 24 7.77 -1.60 17.15
N ASP A 25 8.78 -0.95 17.75
CA ASP A 25 8.60 0.38 18.32
C ASP A 25 8.34 1.43 17.24
N LYS A 26 7.46 2.39 17.51
CA LYS A 26 7.06 3.43 16.56
C LYS A 26 8.25 4.27 16.08
N ASN A 27 9.22 4.58 16.98
CA ASN A 27 10.40 5.37 16.60
C ASN A 27 11.37 4.54 15.78
N GLU A 28 11.51 3.24 16.08
CA GLU A 28 12.31 2.31 15.30
C GLU A 28 11.77 2.21 13.88
N TRP A 29 10.46 1.97 13.74
CA TRP A 29 9.79 1.95 12.43
C TRP A 29 9.96 3.27 11.68
N LEU A 30 9.75 4.42 12.37
CA LEU A 30 9.88 5.75 11.77
C LEU A 30 11.31 6.05 11.32
N ASN A 31 12.31 5.54 12.01
CA ASN A 31 13.71 5.68 11.59
C ASN A 31 13.98 4.87 10.33
N ALA A 32 13.52 3.62 10.26
CA ALA A 32 13.63 2.82 9.05
C ALA A 32 12.94 3.50 7.84
N MET A 33 11.74 4.06 8.04
CA MET A 33 11.04 4.83 7.02
C MET A 33 11.86 6.02 6.50
N LYS A 34 12.48 6.78 7.40
CA LYS A 34 13.32 7.95 7.04
C LYS A 34 14.59 7.56 6.31
N GLU A 35 15.24 6.48 6.75
CA GLU A 35 16.49 5.99 6.16
C GLU A 35 16.27 5.52 4.72
N ASN A 36 15.13 4.87 4.45
CA ASN A 36 14.83 4.31 3.14
C ASN A 36 14.09 5.29 2.20
N TYR A 37 13.56 6.39 2.71
CA TYR A 37 12.81 7.36 1.90
C TYR A 37 13.57 7.92 0.70
N PRO A 38 14.89 8.25 0.78
CA PRO A 38 15.64 8.74 -0.37
C PRO A 38 15.73 7.74 -1.54
N PHE A 39 15.55 6.45 -1.30
CA PHE A 39 15.59 5.42 -2.33
C PHE A 39 14.25 5.27 -3.08
N VAL A 40 13.15 5.71 -2.49
CA VAL A 40 11.82 5.59 -3.10
C VAL A 40 11.32 6.89 -3.73
N THR A 41 11.99 8.01 -3.50
CA THR A 41 11.62 9.31 -4.08
C THR A 41 12.80 10.28 -4.12
N PRO A 42 12.93 11.09 -5.19
CA PRO A 42 13.96 12.13 -5.28
C PRO A 42 13.63 13.38 -4.44
N TYR A 43 12.43 13.47 -3.89
CA TYR A 43 12.00 14.63 -3.13
C TYR A 43 12.50 14.58 -1.68
N PRO A 44 12.88 15.74 -1.09
CA PRO A 44 13.30 15.78 0.31
C PRO A 44 12.15 15.42 1.25
N LEU A 45 12.49 14.70 2.32
CA LEU A 45 11.52 14.35 3.36
C LEU A 45 11.08 15.59 4.15
N GLY A 46 9.81 15.95 4.03
CA GLY A 46 9.22 17.08 4.74
C GLY A 46 8.64 16.71 6.11
N LYS A 47 8.51 17.69 7.00
CA LYS A 47 7.87 17.50 8.31
C LYS A 47 6.45 16.96 8.22
N ALA A 48 5.67 17.44 7.24
CA ALA A 48 4.29 16.99 7.02
C ALA A 48 4.21 15.48 6.71
N GLN A 49 5.16 14.95 5.93
CA GLN A 49 5.23 13.52 5.64
C GLN A 49 5.53 12.71 6.91
N ILE A 50 6.44 13.19 7.75
CA ILE A 50 6.77 12.52 9.01
C ILE A 50 5.57 12.47 9.97
N GLU A 51 4.80 13.56 10.06
CA GLU A 51 3.58 13.57 10.89
C GLU A 51 2.50 12.66 10.30
N ALA A 52 2.32 12.64 8.97
CA ALA A 52 1.41 11.70 8.31
C ALA A 52 1.76 10.25 8.64
N TRP A 53 3.04 9.86 8.54
CA TRP A 53 3.48 8.52 8.89
C TRP A 53 3.19 8.12 10.33
N LYS A 54 3.28 9.06 11.29
CA LYS A 54 2.93 8.77 12.69
C LYS A 54 1.46 8.42 12.85
N ASP A 55 0.58 9.14 12.15
CA ASP A 55 -0.85 8.88 12.15
C ASP A 55 -1.16 7.55 11.44
N GLU A 56 -0.52 7.29 10.30
CA GLU A 56 -0.64 6.03 9.57
C GLU A 56 -0.24 4.83 10.41
N PHE A 57 0.90 4.92 11.13
CA PHE A 57 1.36 3.87 12.03
C PHE A 57 0.31 3.52 13.09
N ASP A 58 -0.28 4.53 13.74
CA ASP A 58 -1.26 4.33 14.81
C ASP A 58 -2.52 3.66 14.28
N VAL A 59 -3.07 4.17 13.17
CA VAL A 59 -4.26 3.60 12.51
C VAL A 59 -4.02 2.17 12.05
N MET A 60 -2.88 1.92 11.40
CA MET A 60 -2.54 0.57 10.94
C MET A 60 -2.36 -0.40 12.10
N ARG A 61 -1.66 0.00 13.15
CA ARG A 61 -1.42 -0.83 14.33
C ARG A 61 -2.70 -1.21 15.05
N GLU A 62 -3.61 -0.27 15.24
CA GLU A 62 -4.91 -0.50 15.86
C GLU A 62 -5.76 -1.48 15.06
N GLY A 63 -6.00 -1.18 13.77
CA GLY A 63 -6.86 -2.02 12.93
C GLY A 63 -6.29 -3.42 12.69
N LEU A 64 -4.98 -3.54 12.47
CA LEU A 64 -4.32 -4.84 12.27
C LEU A 64 -4.30 -5.67 13.56
N SER A 65 -4.10 -5.05 14.72
CA SER A 65 -4.11 -5.73 16.01
C SER A 65 -5.45 -6.43 16.25
N GLY A 66 -6.58 -5.73 16.05
CA GLY A 66 -7.90 -6.32 16.14
C GLY A 66 -8.12 -7.49 15.18
N ALA A 67 -7.69 -7.33 13.92
CA ALA A 67 -7.81 -8.40 12.92
C ALA A 67 -6.99 -9.64 13.29
N VAL A 68 -5.75 -9.48 13.77
CA VAL A 68 -4.86 -10.59 14.18
C VAL A 68 -5.40 -11.29 15.44
N GLN A 69 -5.99 -10.55 16.38
CA GLN A 69 -6.66 -11.15 17.54
C GLN A 69 -7.81 -12.07 17.14
N ARG A 70 -8.62 -11.66 16.16
CA ARG A 70 -9.70 -12.50 15.60
C ARG A 70 -9.19 -13.68 14.81
N LYS A 71 -8.11 -13.50 14.05
CA LYS A 71 -7.54 -14.53 13.19
C LYS A 71 -6.01 -14.44 13.11
N LYS A 72 -5.32 -15.23 13.91
CA LYS A 72 -3.84 -15.24 14.00
C LYS A 72 -3.12 -15.42 12.67
N ALA A 73 -3.75 -16.08 11.68
CA ALA A 73 -3.15 -16.26 10.36
C ALA A 73 -2.86 -14.91 9.64
N TYR A 74 -3.57 -13.84 9.97
CA TYR A 74 -3.32 -12.52 9.43
C TYR A 74 -1.97 -11.94 9.86
N GLY A 75 -1.45 -12.32 11.02
CA GLY A 75 -0.14 -11.89 11.50
C GLY A 75 1.02 -12.28 10.58
N ARG A 76 0.84 -13.34 9.78
CA ARG A 76 1.86 -13.82 8.84
C ARG A 76 1.79 -13.17 7.45
N LEU A 77 0.83 -12.29 7.18
CA LEU A 77 0.75 -11.54 5.92
C LEU A 77 1.88 -10.52 5.88
N SER A 78 2.31 -10.15 4.68
CA SER A 78 3.33 -9.12 4.51
C SER A 78 2.69 -7.75 4.40
N ILE A 79 3.34 -6.77 5.04
CA ILE A 79 2.98 -5.35 4.98
C ILE A 79 4.17 -4.59 4.40
N LEU A 80 3.90 -3.73 3.41
CA LEU A 80 4.88 -2.83 2.81
C LEU A 80 4.37 -1.39 2.93
N PHE A 81 5.27 -0.47 3.26
CA PHE A 81 4.99 0.97 3.30
C PHE A 81 5.75 1.67 2.19
N GLU A 82 5.07 2.62 1.53
CA GLU A 82 5.64 3.48 0.49
C GLU A 82 6.28 2.66 -0.65
N TYR A 83 5.58 1.65 -1.15
CA TYR A 83 6.06 0.80 -2.23
C TYR A 83 5.97 1.52 -3.57
N VAL A 84 7.07 1.57 -4.32
CA VAL A 84 7.14 2.23 -5.62
C VAL A 84 6.66 1.31 -6.74
N LEU A 85 5.58 1.69 -7.38
CA LEU A 85 5.14 1.12 -8.66
C LEU A 85 5.70 1.99 -9.78
N TRP A 86 6.73 1.53 -10.45
CA TRP A 86 7.42 2.29 -11.48
C TRP A 86 6.55 2.56 -12.71
N ASP A 87 6.70 3.77 -13.24
CA ASP A 87 6.16 4.22 -14.51
C ASP A 87 7.31 4.63 -15.41
N PHE A 88 7.69 3.75 -16.33
CA PHE A 88 8.81 4.01 -17.22
C PHE A 88 8.48 5.07 -18.28
N ASP A 89 7.19 5.25 -18.63
CA ASP A 89 6.78 6.25 -19.63
C ASP A 89 6.91 7.69 -19.12
N ASN A 90 6.82 7.88 -17.80
CA ASN A 90 6.83 9.23 -17.18
C ASN A 90 7.99 9.45 -16.21
N GLU A 91 8.91 8.51 -16.05
CA GLU A 91 9.99 8.54 -15.05
C GLU A 91 9.49 8.81 -13.61
N LYS A 92 8.20 8.56 -13.36
CA LYS A 92 7.54 8.81 -12.07
C LYS A 92 6.86 7.54 -11.59
N GLY A 93 7.30 7.04 -10.47
CA GLY A 93 6.58 5.99 -9.75
C GLY A 93 5.27 6.54 -9.15
N VAL A 94 4.23 5.70 -9.11
CA VAL A 94 3.12 5.90 -8.17
C VAL A 94 3.39 5.05 -6.94
N ARG A 95 3.03 5.56 -5.79
CA ARG A 95 3.44 4.98 -4.52
C ARG A 95 2.23 4.91 -3.60
N PRO A 96 1.62 3.73 -3.45
CA PRO A 96 0.63 3.50 -2.41
C PRO A 96 1.26 3.62 -1.03
N ASP A 97 0.53 4.22 -0.09
CA ASP A 97 1.03 4.42 1.27
C ASP A 97 1.27 3.07 1.96
N VAL A 98 0.33 2.11 1.85
CA VAL A 98 0.49 0.78 2.43
C VAL A 98 -0.05 -0.31 1.49
N LEU A 99 0.69 -1.43 1.41
CA LEU A 99 0.25 -2.68 0.80
C LEU A 99 0.18 -3.79 1.84
N LEU A 100 -0.89 -4.60 1.77
CA LEU A 100 -1.02 -5.87 2.47
C LEU A 100 -1.01 -7.00 1.45
N LEU A 101 -0.05 -7.92 1.56
CA LEU A 101 0.15 -8.99 0.59
C LEU A 101 -0.22 -10.36 1.14
N SER A 102 -0.97 -11.10 0.32
CA SER A 102 -1.19 -12.53 0.47
C SER A 102 -1.01 -13.24 -0.87
N LYS A 103 -1.01 -14.57 -0.91
CA LYS A 103 -0.83 -15.34 -2.16
C LYS A 103 -1.79 -14.97 -3.30
N LYS A 104 -2.98 -14.49 -2.97
CA LYS A 104 -4.04 -14.23 -3.98
C LYS A 104 -4.69 -12.86 -3.86
N ARG A 105 -4.22 -12.02 -2.94
CA ARG A 105 -4.84 -10.72 -2.69
C ARG A 105 -3.80 -9.66 -2.36
N ILE A 106 -4.02 -8.48 -2.91
CA ILE A 106 -3.31 -7.25 -2.60
C ILE A 106 -4.32 -6.27 -2.01
N GLY A 107 -4.13 -5.89 -0.76
CA GLY A 107 -4.84 -4.79 -0.12
C GLY A 107 -4.03 -3.52 -0.27
N ILE A 108 -4.62 -2.47 -0.86
CA ILE A 108 -4.02 -1.15 -0.97
C ILE A 108 -4.71 -0.22 0.00
N ILE A 109 -3.95 0.51 0.78
CA ILE A 109 -4.44 1.52 1.71
C ILE A 109 -3.78 2.84 1.36
N GLU A 110 -4.61 3.88 1.23
CA GLU A 110 -4.22 5.26 0.98
C GLU A 110 -4.71 6.15 2.11
N PHE A 111 -3.86 7.01 2.63
CA PHE A 111 -4.21 7.98 3.66
C PHE A 111 -4.44 9.36 3.03
N LYS A 112 -5.49 10.03 3.42
CA LYS A 112 -5.86 11.36 2.92
C LYS A 112 -6.25 12.26 4.08
N SER A 113 -5.54 13.38 4.24
CA SER A 113 -5.78 14.36 5.29
C SER A 113 -6.98 15.29 5.04
N ARG A 114 -7.58 15.21 3.85
CA ARG A 114 -8.68 16.09 3.45
C ARG A 114 -10.03 15.41 3.61
N SER A 115 -11.04 16.20 3.95
CA SER A 115 -12.44 15.75 3.87
C SER A 115 -12.82 15.39 2.44
N ILE A 116 -13.74 14.43 2.27
CA ILE A 116 -14.26 14.08 0.95
C ILE A 116 -15.13 15.23 0.45
N ASN A 117 -14.72 15.79 -0.68
CA ASN A 117 -15.57 16.47 -1.64
C ASN A 117 -15.47 15.73 -2.98
N ASP A 118 -16.29 16.10 -3.95
CA ASP A 118 -16.33 15.44 -5.25
C ASP A 118 -14.97 15.41 -5.97
N GLU A 119 -14.14 16.43 -5.79
CA GLU A 119 -12.81 16.52 -6.41
C GLU A 119 -11.83 15.56 -5.73
N ASN A 120 -11.79 15.54 -4.40
CA ASN A 120 -10.93 14.65 -3.63
C ASN A 120 -11.31 13.18 -3.87
N TYR A 121 -12.59 12.91 -4.01
CA TYR A 121 -13.09 11.59 -4.33
C TYR A 121 -12.64 11.12 -5.72
N LYS A 122 -12.76 12.00 -6.75
CA LYS A 122 -12.26 11.72 -8.10
C LYS A 122 -10.76 11.46 -8.11
N TYR A 123 -10.01 12.22 -7.32
CA TYR A 123 -8.57 12.04 -7.20
C TYR A 123 -8.20 10.66 -6.61
N VAL A 124 -8.80 10.28 -5.48
CA VAL A 124 -8.57 8.97 -4.85
C VAL A 124 -8.96 7.83 -5.79
N THR A 125 -10.08 7.95 -6.48
CA THR A 125 -10.55 6.95 -7.45
C THR A 125 -9.57 6.83 -8.62
N SER A 126 -9.03 7.94 -9.11
CA SER A 126 -8.03 7.96 -10.18
C SER A 126 -6.73 7.30 -9.74
N GLN A 127 -6.24 7.57 -8.53
CA GLN A 127 -5.06 6.88 -7.98
C GLN A 127 -5.30 5.36 -7.89
N ALA A 128 -6.43 4.96 -7.33
CA ALA A 128 -6.79 3.54 -7.20
C ALA A 128 -6.83 2.81 -8.56
N LYS A 129 -7.32 3.47 -9.60
CA LYS A 129 -7.29 2.94 -10.97
C LYS A 129 -5.85 2.77 -11.47
N LYS A 130 -4.96 3.73 -11.23
CA LYS A 130 -3.55 3.65 -11.61
C LYS A 130 -2.84 2.48 -10.93
N TYR A 131 -3.01 2.32 -9.61
CA TYR A 131 -2.44 1.19 -8.88
C TYR A 131 -2.96 -0.14 -9.42
N ARG A 132 -4.28 -0.21 -9.64
CA ARG A 132 -4.90 -1.42 -10.19
C ARG A 132 -4.32 -1.77 -11.56
N HIS A 133 -4.25 -0.80 -12.46
CA HIS A 133 -3.70 -1.02 -13.79
C HIS A 133 -2.27 -1.55 -13.70
N ARG A 134 -1.40 -0.89 -12.96
CA ARG A 134 0.00 -1.27 -12.84
C ARG A 134 0.22 -2.63 -12.21
N LEU A 135 -0.50 -2.93 -11.13
CA LEU A 135 -0.36 -4.22 -10.46
C LEU A 135 -0.96 -5.37 -11.25
N LEU A 136 -2.13 -5.20 -11.88
CA LEU A 136 -2.80 -6.33 -12.53
C LEU A 136 -2.38 -6.55 -13.98
N HIS A 137 -1.89 -5.52 -14.66
CA HIS A 137 -1.52 -5.61 -16.06
C HIS A 137 -0.02 -5.58 -16.31
N ASN A 138 0.71 -4.83 -15.50
CA ASN A 138 2.13 -4.59 -15.75
C ASN A 138 3.07 -5.38 -14.82
N HIS A 139 2.61 -5.82 -13.64
CA HIS A 139 3.42 -6.51 -12.64
C HIS A 139 3.14 -8.01 -12.68
N ASP A 140 4.07 -8.81 -13.16
CA ASP A 140 3.85 -10.22 -13.47
C ASP A 140 3.36 -11.06 -12.30
N GLU A 141 3.99 -10.93 -11.14
CA GLU A 141 3.61 -11.70 -9.93
C GLU A 141 2.27 -11.25 -9.33
N SER A 142 1.69 -10.15 -9.80
CA SER A 142 0.34 -9.69 -9.39
C SER A 142 -0.77 -10.15 -10.33
N LYS A 143 -0.43 -10.74 -11.48
CA LYS A 143 -1.44 -11.21 -12.44
C LYS A 143 -2.36 -12.25 -11.81
N GLY A 144 -3.66 -12.03 -11.96
CA GLY A 144 -4.68 -12.92 -11.39
C GLY A 144 -4.95 -12.75 -9.89
N MET A 145 -4.26 -11.83 -9.20
CA MET A 145 -4.56 -11.51 -7.81
C MET A 145 -5.81 -10.63 -7.68
N VAL A 146 -6.49 -10.76 -6.55
CA VAL A 146 -7.62 -9.87 -6.20
C VAL A 146 -7.08 -8.60 -5.58
N LEU A 147 -7.43 -7.45 -6.15
CA LEU A 147 -7.03 -6.15 -5.65
C LEU A 147 -8.19 -5.46 -4.93
N SER A 148 -7.96 -5.00 -3.72
CA SER A 148 -8.90 -4.22 -2.92
C SER A 148 -8.25 -2.90 -2.50
N VAL A 149 -8.96 -1.78 -2.66
CA VAL A 149 -8.44 -0.44 -2.33
C VAL A 149 -9.31 0.20 -1.27
N VAL A 150 -8.66 0.71 -0.23
CA VAL A 150 -9.29 1.51 0.83
C VAL A 150 -8.57 2.86 0.93
N ALA A 151 -9.34 3.93 0.99
CA ALA A 151 -8.84 5.26 1.32
C ALA A 151 -9.29 5.64 2.74
N ILE A 152 -8.33 5.93 3.60
CA ILE A 152 -8.56 6.36 4.98
C ILE A 152 -8.52 7.89 5.04
N MET A 153 -9.65 8.49 5.36
CA MET A 153 -9.83 9.94 5.44
C MET A 153 -9.55 10.39 6.88
N THR A 154 -8.30 10.78 7.16
CA THR A 154 -7.83 11.02 8.55
C THR A 154 -8.52 12.17 9.27
N SER A 155 -9.12 13.12 8.54
CA SER A 155 -9.90 14.23 9.10
C SER A 155 -11.38 13.91 9.38
N MET A 156 -11.83 12.71 9.04
CA MET A 156 -13.25 12.30 9.20
C MET A 156 -13.44 11.34 10.37
N ARG A 157 -14.67 11.26 10.85
CA ARG A 157 -15.10 10.32 11.90
C ARG A 157 -16.40 9.65 11.48
N ASP A 158 -16.57 8.40 11.91
CA ASP A 158 -17.75 7.55 11.64
C ASP A 158 -18.20 7.58 10.18
N TYR A 159 -17.23 7.53 9.26
CA TYR A 159 -17.47 7.65 7.84
C TYR A 159 -17.14 6.36 7.10
N LYS A 160 -18.06 5.93 6.24
CA LYS A 160 -17.86 4.81 5.32
C LYS A 160 -18.71 5.00 4.06
N GLN A 161 -18.04 5.05 2.94
CA GLN A 161 -18.66 5.08 1.63
C GLN A 161 -18.01 4.04 0.72
N ILE A 162 -18.82 3.23 0.07
CA ILE A 162 -18.36 2.29 -0.94
C ILE A 162 -18.79 2.84 -2.29
N ASN A 163 -17.84 3.07 -3.17
CA ASN A 163 -18.11 3.55 -4.50
C ASN A 163 -17.30 2.75 -5.51
N GLY A 164 -17.98 1.87 -6.23
CA GLY A 164 -17.36 0.95 -7.16
C GLY A 164 -16.36 0.04 -6.46
N ARG A 165 -15.07 0.21 -6.77
CA ARG A 165 -13.97 -0.65 -6.29
C ARG A 165 -13.14 -0.02 -5.18
N VAL A 166 -13.48 1.19 -4.75
CA VAL A 166 -12.78 1.90 -3.67
C VAL A 166 -13.72 2.06 -2.49
N THR A 167 -13.23 1.73 -1.31
CA THR A 167 -13.93 1.99 -0.05
C THR A 167 -13.24 3.17 0.63
N CYS A 168 -13.98 4.25 0.86
CA CYS A 168 -13.50 5.40 1.62
C CYS A 168 -14.06 5.34 3.04
N ILE A 169 -13.19 5.49 4.03
CA ILE A 169 -13.54 5.37 5.45
C ILE A 169 -12.80 6.40 6.30
N SER A 170 -13.29 6.63 7.51
CA SER A 170 -12.54 7.28 8.56
C SER A 170 -11.65 6.27 9.33
N PRO A 171 -10.62 6.71 10.06
CA PRO A 171 -9.71 5.84 10.82
C PRO A 171 -10.43 4.88 11.77
N ASP A 172 -11.42 5.37 12.50
CA ASP A 172 -12.24 4.61 13.47
C ASP A 172 -13.07 3.49 12.82
N ARG A 173 -13.21 3.50 11.49
CA ARG A 173 -13.91 2.45 10.72
C ARG A 173 -12.95 1.47 10.03
N PHE A 174 -11.66 1.60 10.23
CA PHE A 174 -10.67 0.77 9.52
C PHE A 174 -10.77 -0.70 9.93
N GLU A 175 -10.99 -0.99 11.20
CA GLU A 175 -11.16 -2.37 11.69
C GLU A 175 -12.30 -3.12 10.98
N ASP A 176 -13.38 -2.41 10.60
CA ASP A 176 -14.54 -3.01 9.91
C ASP A 176 -14.21 -3.51 8.50
N VAL A 177 -13.16 -3.01 7.89
CA VAL A 177 -12.83 -3.29 6.48
C VAL A 177 -11.49 -3.97 6.28
N VAL A 178 -10.59 -3.93 7.28
CA VAL A 178 -9.23 -4.45 7.16
C VAL A 178 -9.21 -5.91 6.74
N GLU A 179 -10.09 -6.75 7.25
CA GLU A 179 -10.15 -8.17 6.89
C GLU A 179 -10.49 -8.41 5.41
N LYS A 180 -11.21 -7.47 4.78
CA LYS A 180 -11.50 -7.54 3.33
C LYS A 180 -10.26 -7.25 2.47
N LEU A 181 -9.30 -6.51 3.02
CA LEU A 181 -8.01 -6.23 2.38
C LEU A 181 -7.06 -7.40 2.53
N MET A 182 -7.17 -8.12 3.65
CA MET A 182 -6.27 -9.20 3.99
C MET A 182 -6.69 -10.51 3.31
N GLY A 183 -5.77 -11.19 2.68
CA GLY A 183 -5.95 -12.58 2.28
C GLY A 183 -5.72 -13.50 3.47
N VAL A 184 -6.18 -14.75 3.36
CA VAL A 184 -6.00 -15.74 4.45
C VAL A 184 -4.73 -16.57 4.34
N ASN A 185 -4.09 -16.56 3.17
CA ASN A 185 -2.89 -17.33 2.89
C ASN A 185 -1.70 -16.38 2.82
N PRO A 186 -0.76 -16.43 3.76
CA PRO A 186 0.43 -15.59 3.72
C PRO A 186 1.26 -15.90 2.47
N LEU A 187 1.92 -14.87 1.96
CA LEU A 187 2.98 -15.04 0.99
C LEU A 187 4.25 -15.44 1.76
N PRO A 188 4.91 -16.56 1.46
CA PRO A 188 6.19 -16.89 2.08
C PRO A 188 7.23 -15.80 1.89
N HIS A 189 8.19 -15.67 2.79
CA HIS A 189 9.16 -14.59 2.76
C HIS A 189 9.96 -14.53 1.44
N GLU A 190 10.41 -15.68 0.95
CA GLU A 190 11.07 -15.81 -0.34
C GLU A 190 10.19 -15.38 -1.52
N ASP A 191 8.88 -15.66 -1.45
CA ASP A 191 7.92 -15.24 -2.47
C ASP A 191 7.62 -13.73 -2.39
N VAL A 192 7.76 -13.10 -1.23
CA VAL A 192 7.64 -11.64 -1.08
C VAL A 192 8.77 -10.95 -1.84
N TYR A 193 10.00 -11.42 -1.70
CA TYR A 193 11.12 -10.87 -2.47
C TYR A 193 10.95 -11.08 -3.98
N ARG A 194 10.46 -12.25 -4.39
CA ARG A 194 10.14 -12.50 -5.80
C ARG A 194 9.04 -11.56 -6.29
N TRP A 195 8.01 -11.32 -5.48
CA TRP A 195 6.94 -10.40 -5.82
C TRP A 195 7.46 -8.95 -5.93
N ILE A 196 8.28 -8.48 -4.99
CA ILE A 196 8.90 -7.14 -5.01
C ILE A 196 9.77 -6.95 -6.25
N ASN A 197 10.53 -7.98 -6.65
CA ASN A 197 11.43 -7.96 -7.81
C ASN A 197 10.79 -8.49 -9.08
N SER A 198 9.47 -8.46 -9.18
CA SER A 198 8.74 -8.92 -10.35
C SER A 198 9.03 -8.07 -11.58
N ASP A 199 9.07 -8.70 -12.73
CA ASP A 199 9.18 -8.01 -13.99
C ASP A 199 7.94 -7.15 -14.26
N TYR A 200 8.17 -6.00 -14.89
CA TYR A 200 7.14 -5.10 -15.37
C TYR A 200 7.08 -5.15 -16.89
N HIS A 201 5.92 -5.46 -17.44
CA HIS A 201 5.65 -5.39 -18.87
C HIS A 201 4.73 -4.22 -19.17
N PHE A 202 5.17 -3.37 -20.09
CA PHE A 202 4.39 -2.22 -20.54
C PHE A 202 3.60 -2.61 -21.78
N GLU A 203 2.33 -2.96 -21.59
CA GLU A 203 1.38 -2.91 -22.70
C GLU A 203 0.89 -1.46 -22.82
N LYS A 204 1.20 -0.79 -23.95
CA LYS A 204 0.50 0.42 -24.36
C LYS A 204 -0.96 0.06 -24.67
N LYS A 205 -1.78 -0.13 -23.66
CA LYS A 205 -3.22 -0.19 -23.81
C LYS A 205 -3.83 1.08 -23.24
N ASP A 206 -4.63 1.69 -24.10
CA ASP A 206 -5.31 2.95 -23.89
C ASP A 206 -5.91 3.08 -22.49
N GLU A 207 -5.61 4.18 -21.81
CA GLU A 207 -6.27 4.61 -20.57
C GLU A 207 -7.79 4.79 -20.73
N ALA A 208 -8.32 4.61 -21.93
CA ALA A 208 -9.73 4.76 -22.29
C ALA A 208 -10.63 3.61 -21.84
N GLU A 209 -10.08 2.44 -21.48
CA GLU A 209 -10.88 1.28 -21.04
C GLU A 209 -10.95 1.11 -19.51
N LEU A 210 -10.54 2.12 -18.75
CA LEU A 210 -10.59 2.16 -17.29
C LEU A 210 -11.67 3.13 -16.81
#